data_42b908fd59a57d65cf009bdaafce5a78
#
_entry.id   42b908fd59a57d65cf009bdaafce5a78
#
_cell.length_a   1.000
_cell.length_b   1.000
_cell.length_c   1.000
_cell.angle_alpha   90.00
_cell.angle_beta   90.00
_cell.angle_gamma   90.00
#
_symmetry.space_group_name_H-M   'P 1'
#
loop_
_entity.id
_entity.type
_entity.pdbx_description
1 polymer ?
#
loop_
_entity_poly.entity_id
_entity_poly.type
_entity_poly.pdbx_seq_one_letter_code
_entity_poly.pdbx_strand_id
1 'polypeptide(L)'
;ADKKVPLYRCTISLDEYDAIRLGYDTQEKWKALFESKLVSFAKKMNVKYEDLQYTGVVHLEAGHPHLQTIMWSKQKDKMNYYINYSRINKMRDEFTNAIFREDLIELYKEKDLAKKGIIEKNVLLQKLKKANTDSKFIKEMVQYEKDFANKKIMKKPVKDKELRKIADELLKLKEQLKNTKGSIKYQYLKRYPEIIKQVDSISESIIESSLDTQVEIEKYILAKQKIVSFKFQDQDKIQKAQQEEKEKAEEEILKLIGNQVLNFERILLNEKEVYSQIRYTNYTRDLIWKIFNCIYFSARQEEKYAKKYEQRFKKELSKQAKIDLAIQKSNSSVFHWEDDL
;
A
#
# COMPACT_ATOMS: atom_id res chain seq x y z
N ALA A 1 51.92 -18.26 0.66
CA ALA A 1 51.21 -17.05 0.32
C ALA A 1 50.29 -16.69 1.46
N ASP A 2 50.54 -15.57 2.15
CA ASP A 2 49.66 -15.10 3.23
C ASP A 2 48.26 -14.85 2.67
N LYS A 3 47.28 -15.63 3.12
CA LYS A 3 45.87 -15.39 2.75
C LYS A 3 45.46 -14.04 3.33
N LYS A 4 45.14 -13.09 2.48
CA LYS A 4 44.66 -11.78 2.88
C LYS A 4 43.27 -11.97 3.57
N VAL A 5 43.12 -11.43 4.77
CA VAL A 5 41.83 -11.40 5.46
C VAL A 5 40.99 -10.26 4.85
N PRO A 6 39.74 -10.54 4.40
CA PRO A 6 38.90 -9.46 3.92
C PRO A 6 38.53 -8.51 5.06
N LEU A 7 38.66 -7.20 4.78
CA LEU A 7 38.26 -6.13 5.69
C LEU A 7 37.07 -5.38 5.10
N TYR A 8 35.99 -5.25 5.86
CA TYR A 8 34.86 -4.45 5.45
C TYR A 8 34.89 -3.12 6.17
N ARG A 9 34.80 -2.06 5.38
CA ARG A 9 34.61 -0.70 5.90
C ARG A 9 33.13 -0.36 5.84
N CYS A 10 32.59 0.18 6.92
CA CYS A 10 31.24 0.72 6.98
C CYS A 10 31.30 2.12 7.57
N THR A 11 30.68 3.06 6.89
CA THR A 11 30.48 4.43 7.38
C THR A 11 28.99 4.68 7.51
N ILE A 12 28.57 5.16 8.68
CA ILE A 12 27.21 5.58 8.97
C ILE A 12 27.31 7.06 9.31
N SER A 13 26.63 7.91 8.53
CA SER A 13 26.65 9.35 8.70
C SER A 13 25.23 9.89 8.82
N LEU A 14 25.05 10.92 9.64
CA LEU A 14 23.85 11.73 9.74
C LEU A 14 24.21 13.18 9.40
N ASP A 15 23.23 13.97 8.96
CA ASP A 15 23.39 15.41 9.02
C ASP A 15 23.34 15.88 10.47
N GLU A 16 23.89 17.07 10.70
CA GLU A 16 24.03 17.62 12.05
C GLU A 16 22.69 17.82 12.76
N TYR A 17 21.68 18.28 12.02
CA TYR A 17 20.34 18.49 12.56
C TYR A 17 19.72 17.19 13.08
N ASP A 18 19.74 16.14 12.26
CA ASP A 18 19.20 14.84 12.66
C ASP A 18 20.04 14.18 13.76
N ALA A 19 21.36 14.34 13.73
CA ALA A 19 22.22 13.80 14.78
C ALA A 19 21.87 14.41 16.15
N ILE A 20 21.74 15.73 16.23
CA ILE A 20 21.38 16.45 17.48
C ILE A 20 19.95 16.06 17.91
N ARG A 21 18.99 16.17 17.00
CA ARG A 21 17.56 15.88 17.25
C ARG A 21 17.34 14.46 17.79
N LEU A 22 18.09 13.49 17.28
CA LEU A 22 17.96 12.08 17.63
C LEU A 22 18.93 11.61 18.71
N GLY A 23 19.76 12.55 19.25
CA GLY A 23 20.73 12.26 20.31
C GLY A 23 21.93 11.45 19.87
N TYR A 24 22.34 11.57 18.60
CA TYR A 24 23.58 10.99 18.05
C TYR A 24 24.74 12.00 18.11
N ASP A 25 24.74 12.87 19.07
CA ASP A 25 25.80 13.81 19.41
C ASP A 25 26.82 13.23 20.40
N THR A 26 26.68 11.96 20.78
CA THR A 26 27.58 11.25 21.71
C THR A 26 28.15 9.97 21.11
N GLN A 27 29.36 9.63 21.51
CA GLN A 27 30.04 8.41 21.06
C GLN A 27 29.32 7.13 21.52
N GLU A 28 28.76 7.14 22.72
CA GLU A 28 28.05 6.01 23.33
C GLU A 28 26.81 5.63 22.51
N LYS A 29 26.08 6.62 22.00
CA LYS A 29 24.88 6.38 21.19
C LYS A 29 25.22 5.69 19.88
N TRP A 30 26.26 6.14 19.18
CA TRP A 30 26.77 5.51 17.96
C TRP A 30 27.23 4.08 18.20
N LYS A 31 27.98 3.85 19.29
CA LYS A 31 28.46 2.54 19.69
C LYS A 31 27.28 1.59 19.95
N ALA A 32 26.32 2.01 20.77
CA ALA A 32 25.13 1.21 21.07
C ALA A 32 24.32 0.87 19.82
N LEU A 33 24.11 1.83 18.91
CA LEU A 33 23.47 1.61 17.62
C LEU A 33 24.18 0.50 16.83
N PHE A 34 25.48 0.63 16.65
CA PHE A 34 26.27 -0.30 15.85
C PHE A 34 26.28 -1.71 16.47
N GLU A 35 26.54 -1.80 17.76
CA GLU A 35 26.58 -3.07 18.48
C GLU A 35 25.24 -3.81 18.44
N SER A 36 24.13 -3.10 18.46
CA SER A 36 22.78 -3.69 18.30
C SER A 36 22.56 -4.40 16.95
N LYS A 37 23.40 -4.16 15.94
CA LYS A 37 23.28 -4.73 14.59
C LYS A 37 24.33 -5.80 14.27
N LEU A 38 25.30 -6.04 15.16
CA LEU A 38 26.41 -6.95 14.89
C LEU A 38 25.97 -8.38 14.55
N VAL A 39 24.96 -8.93 15.23
CA VAL A 39 24.43 -10.28 14.95
C VAL A 39 23.89 -10.35 13.52
N SER A 40 23.14 -9.31 13.10
CA SER A 40 22.60 -9.21 11.75
C SER A 40 23.70 -9.06 10.70
N PHE A 41 24.75 -8.30 11.00
CA PHE A 41 25.90 -8.12 10.12
C PHE A 41 26.69 -9.39 9.94
N ALA A 42 26.99 -10.09 11.02
CA ALA A 42 27.66 -11.39 10.98
C ALA A 42 26.96 -12.36 10.03
N LYS A 43 25.62 -12.45 10.13
CA LYS A 43 24.80 -13.27 9.23
C LYS A 43 24.88 -12.83 7.78
N LYS A 44 24.87 -11.50 7.48
CA LYS A 44 24.96 -10.97 6.11
C LYS A 44 26.36 -11.13 5.50
N MET A 45 27.39 -11.12 6.33
CA MET A 45 28.78 -11.36 5.96
C MET A 45 29.12 -12.86 5.88
N ASN A 46 28.19 -13.74 6.24
CA ASN A 46 28.40 -15.18 6.35
C ASN A 46 29.53 -15.55 7.35
N VAL A 47 29.54 -14.87 8.49
CA VAL A 47 30.47 -15.09 9.60
C VAL A 47 29.69 -15.44 10.84
N LYS A 48 30.22 -16.32 11.68
CA LYS A 48 29.63 -16.55 13.00
C LYS A 48 29.82 -15.31 13.88
N TYR A 49 28.85 -14.98 14.71
CA TYR A 49 28.92 -13.80 15.57
C TYR A 49 30.17 -13.80 16.48
N GLU A 50 30.53 -14.98 17.02
CA GLU A 50 31.70 -15.15 17.90
C GLU A 50 33.03 -14.90 17.17
N ASP A 51 33.04 -15.07 15.86
CA ASP A 51 34.22 -14.87 15.00
C ASP A 51 34.32 -13.44 14.44
N LEU A 52 33.21 -12.66 14.50
CA LEU A 52 33.21 -11.30 14.00
C LEU A 52 34.00 -10.37 14.94
N GLN A 53 34.97 -9.68 14.36
CA GLN A 53 35.74 -8.64 15.03
C GLN A 53 35.43 -7.30 14.39
N TYR A 54 35.49 -6.24 15.16
CA TYR A 54 35.31 -4.89 14.67
C TYR A 54 36.11 -3.89 15.49
N THR A 55 36.39 -2.77 14.87
CA THR A 55 36.85 -1.54 15.51
C THR A 55 36.16 -0.36 14.85
N GLY A 56 36.00 0.74 15.56
CA GLY A 56 35.36 1.93 15.00
C GLY A 56 35.78 3.20 15.71
N VAL A 57 35.61 4.30 15.00
CA VAL A 57 35.85 5.67 15.48
C VAL A 57 34.63 6.49 15.16
N VAL A 58 34.16 7.27 16.14
CA VAL A 58 33.08 8.23 15.97
C VAL A 58 33.73 9.62 15.78
N HIS A 59 33.33 10.29 14.72
CA HIS A 59 33.68 11.68 14.46
C HIS A 59 32.42 12.53 14.70
N LEU A 60 32.53 13.46 15.65
CA LEU A 60 31.44 14.38 16.04
C LEU A 60 31.71 15.80 15.53
N GLU A 61 32.47 15.95 14.46
CA GLU A 61 32.77 17.22 13.83
C GLU A 61 31.47 17.87 13.27
N ALA A 62 31.45 19.20 13.30
CA ALA A 62 30.32 19.98 12.81
C ALA A 62 29.97 19.64 11.35
N GLY A 63 28.69 19.52 11.08
CA GLY A 63 28.13 19.30 9.76
C GLY A 63 27.84 17.84 9.41
N HIS A 64 28.68 16.87 9.78
CA HIS A 64 28.50 15.46 9.39
C HIS A 64 28.99 14.46 10.44
N PRO A 65 28.31 14.37 11.60
CA PRO A 65 28.63 13.34 12.59
C PRO A 65 28.54 11.94 11.98
N HIS A 66 29.57 11.13 12.16
CA HIS A 66 29.60 9.81 11.56
C HIS A 66 30.41 8.79 12.35
N LEU A 67 30.04 7.53 12.21
CA LEU A 67 30.77 6.38 12.70
C LEU A 67 31.46 5.69 11.54
N GLN A 68 32.79 5.55 11.62
CA GLN A 68 33.58 4.70 10.73
C GLN A 68 33.91 3.41 11.43
N THR A 69 33.66 2.28 10.79
CA THR A 69 33.98 0.96 11.34
C THR A 69 34.73 0.09 10.34
N ILE A 70 35.58 -0.78 10.86
CA ILE A 70 36.23 -1.85 10.13
C ILE A 70 35.83 -3.16 10.79
N MET A 71 35.40 -4.12 9.97
CA MET A 71 34.97 -5.44 10.43
C MET A 71 35.76 -6.53 9.71
N TRP A 72 36.09 -7.61 10.43
CA TRP A 72 36.78 -8.77 9.86
C TRP A 72 36.42 -10.04 10.64
N SER A 73 36.77 -11.21 10.11
CA SER A 73 36.62 -12.47 10.81
C SER A 73 37.91 -12.94 11.46
N LYS A 74 37.85 -13.50 12.67
CA LYS A 74 38.97 -14.23 13.29
C LYS A 74 39.40 -15.41 12.43
N GLN A 75 38.47 -16.03 11.71
CA GLN A 75 38.72 -17.19 10.86
C GLN A 75 38.93 -16.75 9.43
N LYS A 76 40.20 -16.83 8.96
CA LYS A 76 40.64 -16.30 7.66
C LYS A 76 39.84 -16.82 6.44
N ASP A 77 39.25 -18.02 6.51
CA ASP A 77 38.69 -18.71 5.36
C ASP A 77 37.17 -18.68 5.27
N LYS A 78 36.48 -17.99 6.19
CA LYS A 78 35.01 -18.08 6.30
C LYS A 78 34.25 -16.80 5.94
N MET A 79 34.93 -15.73 5.62
CA MET A 79 34.31 -14.47 5.28
C MET A 79 34.25 -14.27 3.77
N ASN A 80 33.06 -13.90 3.25
CA ASN A 80 32.93 -13.58 1.83
C ASN A 80 33.74 -12.33 1.48
N TYR A 81 34.47 -12.35 0.34
CA TYR A 81 35.18 -11.16 -0.16
C TYR A 81 34.26 -10.07 -0.69
N TYR A 82 32.98 -10.41 -0.92
CA TYR A 82 32.01 -9.49 -1.49
C TYR A 82 30.65 -9.62 -0.80
N ILE A 83 30.08 -8.48 -0.40
CA ILE A 83 28.69 -8.38 0.05
C ILE A 83 27.87 -7.82 -1.12
N ASN A 84 26.87 -8.55 -1.58
CA ASN A 84 26.03 -8.08 -2.68
C ASN A 84 25.20 -6.85 -2.27
N TYR A 85 24.86 -6.04 -3.25
CA TYR A 85 24.13 -4.78 -3.06
C TYR A 85 22.81 -4.93 -2.30
N SER A 86 22.08 -6.05 -2.51
CA SER A 86 20.84 -6.35 -1.78
C SER A 86 21.08 -6.49 -0.26
N ARG A 87 22.17 -7.12 0.15
CA ARG A 87 22.54 -7.24 1.57
C ARG A 87 22.96 -5.90 2.16
N ILE A 88 23.71 -5.09 1.40
CA ILE A 88 24.08 -3.73 1.81
C ILE A 88 22.84 -2.87 2.02
N ASN A 89 21.86 -2.92 1.12
CA ASN A 89 20.60 -2.20 1.28
C ASN A 89 19.82 -2.65 2.51
N LYS A 90 19.78 -3.95 2.79
CA LYS A 90 19.16 -4.45 4.03
C LYS A 90 19.87 -3.96 5.29
N MET A 91 21.20 -3.82 5.26
CA MET A 91 21.95 -3.23 6.38
C MET A 91 21.58 -1.75 6.54
N ARG A 92 21.50 -1.00 5.44
CA ARG A 92 21.05 0.40 5.45
C ARG A 92 19.65 0.52 6.03
N ASP A 93 18.71 -0.31 5.59
CA ASP A 93 17.34 -0.34 6.10
C ASP A 93 17.30 -0.57 7.63
N GLU A 94 18.13 -1.44 8.15
CA GLU A 94 18.20 -1.72 9.59
C GLU A 94 18.73 -0.52 10.40
N PHE A 95 19.69 0.21 9.87
CA PHE A 95 20.16 1.45 10.50
C PHE A 95 19.12 2.56 10.40
N THR A 96 18.56 2.80 9.22
CA THR A 96 17.51 3.80 9.01
C THR A 96 16.32 3.56 9.96
N ASN A 97 15.85 2.31 10.05
CA ASN A 97 14.75 1.96 10.96
C ASN A 97 15.11 2.10 12.45
N ALA A 98 16.36 1.97 12.82
CA ALA A 98 16.78 2.14 14.21
C ALA A 98 16.97 3.62 14.56
N ILE A 99 17.56 4.40 13.68
CA ILE A 99 17.84 5.83 13.85
C ILE A 99 16.56 6.64 13.83
N PHE A 100 15.74 6.48 12.79
CA PHE A 100 14.52 7.25 12.53
C PHE A 100 13.24 6.52 12.96
N ARG A 101 13.31 5.73 14.02
CA ARG A 101 12.22 4.84 14.43
C ARG A 101 10.91 5.57 14.64
N GLU A 102 10.93 6.69 15.32
CA GLU A 102 9.72 7.45 15.66
C GLU A 102 9.12 8.11 14.42
N ASP A 103 9.94 8.75 13.61
CA ASP A 103 9.51 9.37 12.34
C ASP A 103 8.91 8.33 11.38
N LEU A 104 9.52 7.15 11.32
CA LEU A 104 9.08 6.07 10.42
C LEU A 104 7.80 5.37 10.90
N ILE A 105 7.52 5.30 12.21
CA ILE A 105 6.30 4.68 12.72
C ILE A 105 5.06 5.36 12.13
N GLU A 106 5.02 6.69 12.12
CA GLU A 106 3.88 7.44 11.57
C GLU A 106 3.75 7.22 10.06
N LEU A 107 4.86 7.29 9.33
CA LEU A 107 4.87 7.05 7.88
C LEU A 107 4.45 5.61 7.52
N TYR A 108 4.85 4.62 8.30
CA TYR A 108 4.38 3.24 8.10
C TYR A 108 2.88 3.11 8.37
N LYS A 109 2.35 3.79 9.39
CA LYS A 109 0.89 3.83 9.65
C LYS A 109 0.15 4.49 8.48
N GLU A 110 0.61 5.66 8.02
CA GLU A 110 0.04 6.35 6.86
C GLU A 110 0.01 5.46 5.62
N LYS A 111 1.15 4.83 5.32
CA LYS A 111 1.27 3.89 4.21
C LYS A 111 0.28 2.72 4.31
N ASP A 112 0.15 2.11 5.49
CA ASP A 112 -0.72 0.95 5.68
C ASP A 112 -2.19 1.34 5.65
N LEU A 113 -2.55 2.51 6.19
CA LEU A 113 -3.90 3.08 6.09
C LEU A 113 -4.26 3.42 4.64
N ALA A 114 -3.36 4.06 3.90
CA ALA A 114 -3.57 4.36 2.49
C ALA A 114 -3.75 3.08 1.67
N LYS A 115 -2.89 2.07 1.87
CA LYS A 115 -3.02 0.76 1.20
C LYS A 115 -4.37 0.08 1.48
N LYS A 116 -4.86 0.17 2.70
CA LYS A 116 -6.18 -0.33 3.08
C LYS A 116 -7.28 0.49 2.42
N GLY A 117 -7.13 1.81 2.39
CA GLY A 117 -8.04 2.76 1.77
C GLY A 117 -8.25 2.52 0.27
N ILE A 118 -7.22 2.08 -0.47
CA ILE A 118 -7.33 1.74 -1.90
C ILE A 118 -8.47 0.76 -2.16
N ILE A 119 -8.62 -0.27 -1.31
CA ILE A 119 -9.71 -1.25 -1.46
C ILE A 119 -10.99 -0.74 -0.82
N GLU A 120 -10.93 -0.13 0.35
CA GLU A 120 -12.11 0.24 1.14
C GLU A 120 -12.87 1.44 0.57
N LYS A 121 -12.20 2.33 -0.15
CA LYS A 121 -12.84 3.49 -0.79
C LYS A 121 -13.31 3.23 -2.23
N ASN A 122 -12.92 2.11 -2.81
CA ASN A 122 -13.41 1.70 -4.13
C ASN A 122 -14.59 0.74 -3.98
N VAL A 123 -15.77 1.20 -4.36
CA VAL A 123 -17.01 0.41 -4.24
C VAL A 123 -16.92 -0.89 -5.03
N LEU A 124 -16.33 -0.86 -6.24
CA LEU A 124 -16.18 -2.03 -7.08
C LEU A 124 -15.24 -3.06 -6.42
N LEU A 125 -14.07 -2.61 -5.92
CA LEU A 125 -13.13 -3.50 -5.22
C LEU A 125 -13.72 -4.09 -3.94
N GLN A 126 -14.50 -3.30 -3.18
CA GLN A 126 -15.21 -3.82 -2.02
C GLN A 126 -16.17 -4.97 -2.40
N LYS A 127 -16.92 -4.82 -3.48
CA LYS A 127 -17.87 -5.84 -3.94
C LYS A 127 -17.16 -7.07 -4.49
N LEU A 128 -16.07 -6.89 -5.24
CA LEU A 128 -15.21 -8.00 -5.67
C LEU A 128 -14.64 -8.75 -4.45
N LYS A 129 -14.20 -8.03 -3.43
CA LYS A 129 -13.71 -8.63 -2.18
C LYS A 129 -14.81 -9.40 -1.44
N LYS A 130 -16.02 -8.84 -1.33
CA LYS A 130 -17.18 -9.53 -0.74
C LYS A 130 -17.55 -10.79 -1.50
N ALA A 131 -17.56 -10.74 -2.84
CA ALA A 131 -17.80 -11.93 -3.67
C ALA A 131 -16.76 -13.04 -3.40
N ASN A 132 -15.52 -12.66 -3.08
CA ASN A 132 -14.43 -13.61 -2.78
C ASN A 132 -14.53 -14.25 -1.38
N THR A 133 -15.18 -13.59 -0.41
CA THR A 133 -15.16 -13.99 1.00
C THR A 133 -16.52 -14.43 1.54
N ASP A 134 -17.60 -14.05 0.89
CA ASP A 134 -18.96 -14.20 1.42
C ASP A 134 -19.84 -15.09 0.52
N SER A 135 -19.97 -16.36 0.90
CA SER A 135 -20.88 -17.30 0.22
C SER A 135 -22.35 -16.85 0.28
N LYS A 136 -22.73 -16.00 1.25
CA LYS A 136 -24.06 -15.41 1.37
C LYS A 136 -24.30 -14.40 0.25
N PHE A 137 -23.28 -13.57 -0.08
CA PHE A 137 -23.35 -12.63 -1.20
C PHE A 137 -23.61 -13.36 -2.52
N ILE A 138 -22.92 -14.48 -2.79
CA ILE A 138 -23.16 -15.31 -3.99
C ILE A 138 -24.59 -15.86 -3.98
N LYS A 139 -25.09 -16.35 -2.84
CA LYS A 139 -26.47 -16.84 -2.72
C LYS A 139 -27.51 -15.73 -2.95
N GLU A 140 -27.27 -14.54 -2.42
CA GLU A 140 -28.12 -13.37 -2.67
C GLU A 140 -28.14 -12.97 -4.15
N MET A 141 -27.00 -13.04 -4.83
CA MET A 141 -26.89 -12.83 -6.27
C MET A 141 -27.70 -13.86 -7.07
N VAL A 142 -27.60 -15.14 -6.70
CA VAL A 142 -28.38 -16.23 -7.29
C VAL A 142 -29.88 -16.04 -7.06
N GLN A 143 -30.27 -15.61 -5.85
CA GLN A 143 -31.68 -15.34 -5.55
C GLN A 143 -32.23 -14.16 -6.34
N TYR A 144 -31.44 -13.07 -6.44
CA TYR A 144 -31.77 -11.91 -7.26
C TYR A 144 -32.03 -12.30 -8.72
N GLU A 145 -31.26 -13.24 -9.25
CA GLU A 145 -31.47 -13.78 -10.59
C GLU A 145 -32.81 -14.54 -10.75
N LYS A 146 -33.14 -15.38 -9.76
CA LYS A 146 -34.40 -16.11 -9.75
C LYS A 146 -35.58 -15.13 -9.74
N ASP A 147 -35.49 -14.09 -8.93
CA ASP A 147 -36.54 -13.07 -8.82
C ASP A 147 -36.66 -12.24 -10.10
N PHE A 148 -35.54 -12.02 -10.79
CA PHE A 148 -35.51 -11.39 -12.10
C PHE A 148 -36.12 -12.28 -13.20
N ALA A 149 -35.72 -13.55 -13.27
CA ALA A 149 -36.26 -14.52 -14.22
C ALA A 149 -37.75 -14.70 -14.07
N ASN A 150 -38.26 -14.58 -12.83
CA ASN A 150 -39.68 -14.65 -12.50
C ASN A 150 -40.44 -13.30 -12.67
N LYS A 151 -39.85 -12.31 -13.36
CA LYS A 151 -40.43 -10.96 -13.60
C LYS A 151 -40.81 -10.17 -12.33
N LYS A 152 -40.30 -10.56 -11.17
CA LYS A 152 -40.50 -9.84 -9.91
C LYS A 152 -39.71 -8.55 -9.82
N ILE A 153 -38.61 -8.43 -10.60
CA ILE A 153 -37.74 -7.27 -10.65
C ILE A 153 -37.54 -6.85 -12.11
N MET A 154 -37.69 -5.56 -12.41
CA MET A 154 -37.48 -5.05 -13.78
C MET A 154 -36.03 -4.80 -14.11
N LYS A 155 -35.63 -5.17 -15.33
CA LYS A 155 -34.28 -4.95 -15.89
C LYS A 155 -34.03 -3.45 -16.06
N LYS A 156 -33.11 -2.87 -15.26
CA LYS A 156 -32.61 -1.53 -15.55
C LYS A 156 -31.22 -1.66 -16.21
N PRO A 157 -31.04 -1.16 -17.42
CA PRO A 157 -29.73 -1.23 -18.08
C PRO A 157 -28.68 -0.45 -17.28
N VAL A 158 -27.47 -1.00 -17.15
CA VAL A 158 -26.32 -0.26 -16.65
C VAL A 158 -26.03 0.85 -17.66
N LYS A 159 -26.25 2.10 -17.25
CA LYS A 159 -26.04 3.28 -18.11
C LYS A 159 -24.59 3.71 -18.16
N ASP A 160 -23.77 3.22 -17.23
CA ASP A 160 -22.37 3.56 -17.08
C ASP A 160 -21.54 2.83 -18.12
N LYS A 161 -20.89 3.60 -19.01
CA LYS A 161 -20.05 3.06 -20.09
C LYS A 161 -18.77 2.40 -19.55
N GLU A 162 -18.21 2.95 -18.46
CA GLU A 162 -16.96 2.45 -17.88
C GLU A 162 -17.17 1.09 -17.21
N LEU A 163 -18.24 0.95 -16.43
CA LEU A 163 -18.59 -0.34 -15.85
C LEU A 163 -18.90 -1.41 -16.91
N ARG A 164 -19.49 -1.00 -18.06
CA ARG A 164 -19.67 -1.93 -19.18
C ARG A 164 -18.35 -2.38 -19.76
N LYS A 165 -17.42 -1.44 -19.97
CA LYS A 165 -16.09 -1.74 -20.47
C LYS A 165 -15.38 -2.74 -19.56
N ILE A 166 -15.36 -2.48 -18.24
CA ILE A 166 -14.77 -3.39 -17.26
C ILE A 166 -15.43 -4.77 -17.30
N ALA A 167 -16.76 -4.85 -17.42
CA ALA A 167 -17.47 -6.12 -17.53
C ALA A 167 -17.08 -6.93 -18.79
N ASP A 168 -16.98 -6.26 -19.94
CA ASP A 168 -16.58 -6.88 -21.19
C ASP A 168 -15.11 -7.35 -21.13
N GLU A 169 -14.23 -6.60 -20.48
CA GLU A 169 -12.82 -6.96 -20.26
C GLU A 169 -12.69 -8.16 -19.30
N LEU A 170 -13.49 -8.25 -18.25
CA LEU A 170 -13.55 -9.41 -17.36
C LEU A 170 -14.01 -10.68 -18.12
N LEU A 171 -15.00 -10.54 -19.01
CA LEU A 171 -15.42 -11.68 -19.84
C LEU A 171 -14.31 -12.18 -20.75
N LYS A 172 -13.55 -11.28 -21.36
CA LYS A 172 -12.38 -11.64 -22.18
C LYS A 172 -11.31 -12.34 -21.34
N LEU A 173 -11.01 -11.79 -20.17
CA LEU A 173 -10.05 -12.36 -19.22
C LEU A 173 -10.46 -13.77 -18.80
N LYS A 174 -11.75 -14.01 -18.50
CA LYS A 174 -12.28 -15.34 -18.18
C LYS A 174 -11.98 -16.35 -19.27
N GLU A 175 -12.23 -16.01 -20.54
CA GLU A 175 -11.96 -16.91 -21.67
C GLU A 175 -10.46 -17.23 -21.80
N GLN A 176 -9.59 -16.25 -21.60
CA GLN A 176 -8.14 -16.46 -21.60
C GLN A 176 -7.69 -17.38 -20.47
N LEU A 177 -8.27 -17.20 -19.27
CA LEU A 177 -7.92 -17.99 -18.08
C LEU A 177 -8.35 -19.45 -18.15
N LYS A 178 -9.39 -19.80 -18.93
CA LYS A 178 -9.81 -21.21 -19.14
C LYS A 178 -8.69 -22.09 -19.68
N ASN A 179 -7.80 -21.52 -20.46
CA ASN A 179 -6.71 -22.22 -21.10
C ASN A 179 -5.39 -22.18 -20.30
N THR A 180 -5.38 -21.54 -19.13
CA THR A 180 -4.17 -21.42 -18.31
C THR A 180 -4.02 -22.62 -17.37
N LYS A 181 -2.78 -23.11 -17.25
CA LYS A 181 -2.44 -24.18 -16.32
C LYS A 181 -1.82 -23.60 -15.05
N GLY A 182 -2.29 -24.04 -13.89
CA GLY A 182 -1.70 -23.71 -12.59
C GLY A 182 -2.47 -22.65 -11.81
N SER A 183 -1.80 -22.01 -10.84
CA SER A 183 -2.44 -21.07 -9.92
C SER A 183 -2.75 -19.73 -10.58
N ILE A 184 -4.00 -19.29 -10.47
CA ILE A 184 -4.48 -17.99 -10.94
C ILE A 184 -4.19 -16.92 -9.87
N LYS A 185 -2.92 -16.51 -9.78
CA LYS A 185 -2.45 -15.37 -8.97
C LYS A 185 -1.52 -14.54 -9.84
N TYR A 186 -1.55 -13.23 -9.68
CA TYR A 186 -0.79 -12.27 -10.47
C TYR A 186 0.69 -12.68 -10.66
N GLN A 187 1.38 -13.04 -9.56
CA GLN A 187 2.79 -13.44 -9.61
C GLN A 187 3.09 -14.68 -10.46
N TYR A 188 2.14 -15.62 -10.56
CA TYR A 188 2.32 -16.86 -11.34
C TYR A 188 1.88 -16.72 -12.79
N LEU A 189 1.12 -15.65 -13.09
CA LEU A 189 0.69 -15.33 -14.45
C LEU A 189 1.73 -14.50 -15.23
N LYS A 190 2.83 -14.08 -14.61
CA LYS A 190 3.94 -13.38 -15.31
C LYS A 190 4.48 -14.14 -16.52
N ARG A 191 4.31 -15.47 -16.58
CA ARG A 191 4.62 -16.31 -17.75
C ARG A 191 3.62 -16.18 -18.91
N TYR A 192 2.49 -15.49 -18.71
CA TYR A 192 1.47 -15.20 -19.71
C TYR A 192 1.31 -13.67 -19.84
N PRO A 193 2.20 -13.00 -20.61
CA PRO A 193 2.24 -11.52 -20.67
C PRO A 193 0.92 -10.89 -21.09
N GLU A 194 0.21 -11.52 -22.05
CA GLU A 194 -1.09 -11.02 -22.54
C GLU A 194 -2.16 -11.02 -21.44
N ILE A 195 -2.15 -12.03 -20.57
CA ILE A 195 -3.09 -12.10 -19.44
C ILE A 195 -2.76 -11.03 -18.42
N ILE A 196 -1.49 -10.84 -18.07
CA ILE A 196 -1.06 -9.76 -17.17
C ILE A 196 -1.47 -8.41 -17.73
N LYS A 197 -1.19 -8.14 -19.00
CA LYS A 197 -1.58 -6.89 -19.66
C LYS A 197 -3.09 -6.65 -19.59
N GLN A 198 -3.90 -7.69 -19.76
CA GLN A 198 -5.36 -7.60 -19.62
C GLN A 198 -5.77 -7.32 -18.17
N VAL A 199 -5.13 -7.97 -17.18
CA VAL A 199 -5.39 -7.74 -15.76
C VAL A 199 -5.00 -6.32 -15.35
N ASP A 200 -3.88 -5.80 -15.86
CA ASP A 200 -3.41 -4.44 -15.60
C ASP A 200 -4.37 -3.42 -16.21
N SER A 201 -4.82 -3.60 -17.45
CA SER A 201 -5.83 -2.74 -18.10
C SER A 201 -7.14 -2.67 -17.30
N ILE A 202 -7.62 -3.82 -16.79
CA ILE A 202 -8.81 -3.86 -15.93
C ILE A 202 -8.53 -3.13 -14.60
N SER A 203 -7.35 -3.34 -14.02
CA SER A 203 -6.97 -2.69 -12.76
C SER A 203 -6.90 -1.16 -12.90
N GLU A 204 -6.33 -0.66 -13.99
CA GLU A 204 -6.28 0.77 -14.34
C GLU A 204 -7.68 1.34 -14.52
N SER A 205 -8.55 0.67 -15.27
CA SER A 205 -9.96 1.08 -15.44
C SER A 205 -10.71 1.14 -14.10
N ILE A 206 -10.42 0.23 -13.16
CA ILE A 206 -10.97 0.25 -11.80
C ILE A 206 -10.44 1.46 -11.00
N ILE A 207 -9.16 1.79 -11.12
CA ILE A 207 -8.55 2.95 -10.46
C ILE A 207 -9.18 4.24 -10.99
N GLU A 208 -9.28 4.38 -12.32
CA GLU A 208 -9.84 5.54 -12.98
C GLU A 208 -11.31 5.78 -12.59
N SER A 209 -12.06 4.73 -12.30
CA SER A 209 -13.47 4.83 -11.91
C SER A 209 -13.72 5.48 -10.53
N SER A 210 -12.68 5.74 -9.72
CA SER A 210 -12.83 6.23 -8.34
C SER A 210 -11.75 7.24 -7.96
N LEU A 211 -12.12 8.51 -7.84
CA LEU A 211 -11.24 9.57 -7.35
C LEU A 211 -10.70 9.29 -5.94
N ASP A 212 -11.53 8.77 -5.06
CA ASP A 212 -11.10 8.43 -3.69
C ASP A 212 -10.00 7.37 -3.68
N THR A 213 -10.07 6.41 -4.62
CA THR A 213 -9.03 5.39 -4.79
C THR A 213 -7.72 6.01 -5.28
N GLN A 214 -7.79 6.94 -6.24
CA GLN A 214 -6.61 7.65 -6.77
C GLN A 214 -5.92 8.45 -5.66
N VAL A 215 -6.69 9.15 -4.81
CA VAL A 215 -6.15 9.88 -3.65
C VAL A 215 -5.43 8.94 -2.67
N GLU A 216 -5.98 7.76 -2.38
CA GLU A 216 -5.31 6.81 -1.49
C GLU A 216 -4.05 6.21 -2.13
N ILE A 217 -4.03 6.02 -3.45
CA ILE A 217 -2.85 5.60 -4.20
C ILE A 217 -1.74 6.65 -4.09
N GLU A 218 -2.06 7.93 -4.30
CA GLU A 218 -1.10 9.02 -4.14
C GLU A 218 -0.51 9.08 -2.72
N LYS A 219 -1.35 8.96 -1.69
CA LYS A 219 -0.89 8.90 -0.30
C LYS A 219 0.04 7.72 -0.05
N TYR A 220 -0.29 6.55 -0.60
CA TYR A 220 0.54 5.36 -0.49
C TYR A 220 1.92 5.56 -1.11
N ILE A 221 1.96 6.11 -2.33
CA ILE A 221 3.20 6.40 -3.06
C ILE A 221 4.03 7.44 -2.30
N LEU A 222 3.41 8.55 -1.88
CA LEU A 222 4.09 9.61 -1.13
C LEU A 222 4.68 9.11 0.20
N ALA A 223 3.94 8.28 0.94
CA ALA A 223 4.45 7.69 2.17
C ALA A 223 5.69 6.80 1.91
N LYS A 224 5.66 5.98 0.85
CA LYS A 224 6.80 5.16 0.45
C LYS A 224 8.00 5.99 0.01
N GLN A 225 7.77 7.06 -0.76
CA GLN A 225 8.83 7.99 -1.18
C GLN A 225 9.46 8.72 0.01
N LYS A 226 8.66 9.15 1.00
CA LYS A 226 9.17 9.73 2.24
C LYS A 226 9.99 8.72 3.05
N ILE A 227 9.52 7.47 3.18
CA ILE A 227 10.26 6.42 3.91
C ILE A 227 11.63 6.17 3.25
N VAL A 228 11.70 6.14 1.93
CA VAL A 228 12.97 5.86 1.24
C VAL A 228 13.95 7.03 1.33
N SER A 229 13.48 8.28 1.45
CA SER A 229 14.35 9.45 1.56
C SER A 229 15.23 9.43 2.81
N PHE A 230 14.77 8.85 3.92
CA PHE A 230 15.57 8.68 5.13
C PHE A 230 16.84 7.84 4.97
N LYS A 231 17.00 7.15 3.83
CA LYS A 231 18.17 6.30 3.56
C LYS A 231 19.36 7.05 2.97
N PHE A 232 19.16 8.28 2.55
CA PHE A 232 20.14 9.04 1.79
C PHE A 232 20.17 10.50 2.28
N GLN A 233 21.35 11.14 2.18
CA GLN A 233 21.52 12.56 2.47
C GLN A 233 21.67 13.39 1.17
N ASP A 234 22.18 12.75 0.12
CA ASP A 234 22.42 13.33 -1.19
C ASP A 234 21.09 13.48 -1.95
N GLN A 235 20.76 14.69 -2.38
CA GLN A 235 19.49 15.01 -3.05
C GLN A 235 19.29 14.22 -4.35
N ASP A 236 20.33 14.03 -5.14
CA ASP A 236 20.23 13.27 -6.40
C ASP A 236 19.92 11.80 -6.11
N LYS A 237 20.53 11.24 -5.07
CA LYS A 237 20.23 9.86 -4.63
C LYS A 237 18.84 9.74 -4.04
N ILE A 238 18.36 10.75 -3.32
CA ILE A 238 16.98 10.80 -2.79
C ILE A 238 16.00 10.78 -3.94
N GLN A 239 16.14 11.68 -4.92
CA GLN A 239 15.25 11.77 -6.07
C GLN A 239 15.20 10.47 -6.87
N LYS A 240 16.39 9.89 -7.15
CA LYS A 240 16.46 8.60 -7.84
C LYS A 240 15.76 7.48 -7.05
N ALA A 241 16.01 7.40 -5.75
CA ALA A 241 15.41 6.39 -4.89
C ALA A 241 13.89 6.57 -4.76
N GLN A 242 13.40 7.81 -4.72
CA GLN A 242 11.97 8.14 -4.71
C GLN A 242 11.30 7.73 -6.02
N GLN A 243 11.96 7.95 -7.16
CA GLN A 243 11.43 7.53 -8.46
C GLN A 243 11.35 6.00 -8.57
N GLU A 244 12.44 5.29 -8.20
CA GLU A 244 12.43 3.82 -8.18
C GLU A 244 11.38 3.25 -7.23
N GLU A 245 11.14 3.91 -6.10
CA GLU A 245 10.15 3.47 -5.12
C GLU A 245 8.71 3.76 -5.58
N LYS A 246 8.50 4.85 -6.34
CA LYS A 246 7.23 5.14 -6.99
C LYS A 246 6.86 4.03 -7.99
N GLU A 247 7.77 3.66 -8.88
CA GLU A 247 7.55 2.60 -9.87
C GLU A 247 7.23 1.25 -9.19
N LYS A 248 7.95 0.92 -8.11
CA LYS A 248 7.65 -0.28 -7.31
C LYS A 248 6.28 -0.21 -6.63
N ALA A 249 5.90 0.96 -6.13
CA ALA A 249 4.60 1.17 -5.50
C ALA A 249 3.45 1.01 -6.51
N GLU A 250 3.60 1.53 -7.72
CA GLU A 250 2.65 1.37 -8.82
C GLU A 250 2.49 -0.12 -9.21
N GLU A 251 3.59 -0.87 -9.35
CA GLU A 251 3.53 -2.33 -9.59
C GLU A 251 2.83 -3.07 -8.43
N GLU A 252 3.11 -2.70 -7.17
CA GLU A 252 2.45 -3.28 -6.00
C GLU A 252 0.95 -3.03 -5.97
N ILE A 253 0.50 -1.84 -6.41
CA ILE A 253 -0.90 -1.48 -6.49
C ILE A 253 -1.60 -2.28 -7.58
N LEU A 254 -1.04 -2.33 -8.78
CA LEU A 254 -1.57 -3.15 -9.88
C LEU A 254 -1.68 -4.62 -9.45
N LYS A 255 -0.67 -5.16 -8.79
CA LYS A 255 -0.71 -6.51 -8.22
C LYS A 255 -1.78 -6.68 -7.14
N LEU A 256 -1.99 -5.68 -6.29
CA LEU A 256 -3.01 -5.71 -5.24
C LEU A 256 -4.41 -5.78 -5.85
N ILE A 257 -4.71 -4.90 -6.78
CA ILE A 257 -6.02 -4.82 -7.46
C ILE A 257 -6.19 -6.02 -8.39
N GLY A 258 -5.18 -6.35 -9.18
CA GLY A 258 -5.18 -7.50 -10.09
C GLY A 258 -5.45 -8.83 -9.38
N ASN A 259 -4.93 -9.02 -8.15
CA ASN A 259 -5.28 -10.20 -7.37
C ASN A 259 -6.75 -10.21 -6.92
N GLN A 260 -7.42 -9.06 -6.70
CA GLN A 260 -8.86 -9.03 -6.42
C GLN A 260 -9.66 -9.44 -7.68
N VAL A 261 -9.26 -8.92 -8.83
CA VAL A 261 -9.83 -9.29 -10.15
C VAL A 261 -9.67 -10.79 -10.41
N LEU A 262 -8.46 -11.31 -10.27
CA LEU A 262 -8.16 -12.73 -10.50
C LEU A 262 -8.86 -13.66 -9.51
N ASN A 263 -9.02 -13.26 -8.25
CA ASN A 263 -9.81 -14.01 -7.30
C ASN A 263 -11.28 -14.08 -7.70
N PHE A 264 -11.83 -12.98 -8.19
CA PHE A 264 -13.19 -12.95 -8.73
C PHE A 264 -13.35 -13.87 -9.95
N GLU A 265 -12.39 -13.81 -10.90
CA GLU A 265 -12.39 -14.70 -12.06
C GLU A 265 -12.29 -16.18 -11.67
N ARG A 266 -11.53 -16.53 -10.64
CA ARG A 266 -11.45 -17.90 -10.12
C ARG A 266 -12.81 -18.40 -9.63
N ILE A 267 -13.63 -17.54 -9.01
CA ILE A 267 -14.99 -17.91 -8.62
C ILE A 267 -15.85 -18.17 -9.86
N LEU A 268 -15.74 -17.31 -10.87
CA LEU A 268 -16.46 -17.47 -12.14
C LEU A 268 -16.03 -18.71 -12.94
N LEU A 269 -14.79 -19.18 -12.77
CA LEU A 269 -14.27 -20.40 -13.42
C LEU A 269 -14.68 -21.69 -12.70
N ASN A 270 -14.83 -21.65 -11.37
CA ASN A 270 -15.26 -22.80 -10.56
C ASN A 270 -16.79 -23.02 -10.61
N GLU A 271 -17.38 -22.79 -11.76
CA GLU A 271 -18.82 -22.82 -12.00
C GLU A 271 -19.54 -24.11 -11.55
N LYS A 272 -18.83 -25.24 -11.45
CA LYS A 272 -19.45 -26.52 -11.08
C LYS A 272 -20.09 -26.50 -9.68
N GLU A 273 -19.58 -25.74 -8.73
CA GLU A 273 -20.15 -25.62 -7.38
C GLU A 273 -21.31 -24.63 -7.30
N VAL A 274 -21.27 -23.57 -8.12
CA VAL A 274 -22.31 -22.52 -8.15
C VAL A 274 -23.47 -22.95 -9.06
N TYR A 275 -23.20 -23.74 -10.13
CA TYR A 275 -24.16 -24.09 -11.19
C TYR A 275 -24.78 -25.48 -11.08
N SER A 276 -24.39 -26.32 -10.14
CA SER A 276 -25.12 -27.59 -9.91
C SER A 276 -26.60 -27.38 -9.56
N GLN A 277 -26.97 -26.14 -9.26
CA GLN A 277 -28.36 -25.74 -8.97
C GLN A 277 -29.06 -24.94 -10.08
N ILE A 278 -28.35 -24.56 -11.16
CA ILE A 278 -28.91 -23.71 -12.23
C ILE A 278 -28.53 -24.26 -13.61
N ARG A 279 -29.52 -24.79 -14.30
CA ARG A 279 -29.38 -25.22 -15.71
C ARG A 279 -29.47 -23.97 -16.61
N TYR A 280 -28.45 -23.67 -17.48
CA TYR A 280 -28.55 -23.18 -18.86
C TYR A 280 -27.36 -22.31 -19.38
N THR A 281 -27.11 -22.39 -20.69
CA THR A 281 -25.91 -22.17 -21.50
C THR A 281 -25.62 -20.75 -22.02
N ASN A 282 -26.44 -19.73 -21.75
CA ASN A 282 -26.15 -18.31 -22.11
C ASN A 282 -25.83 -17.44 -20.90
N TYR A 283 -25.48 -18.08 -19.81
CA TYR A 283 -25.59 -17.55 -18.46
C TYR A 283 -24.44 -16.67 -18.00
N THR A 284 -23.23 -16.91 -18.52
CA THR A 284 -22.01 -16.25 -17.98
C THR A 284 -22.00 -14.76 -18.25
N ARG A 285 -22.39 -14.36 -19.48
CA ARG A 285 -22.50 -12.95 -19.86
C ARG A 285 -23.56 -12.23 -19.01
N ASP A 286 -24.69 -12.89 -18.79
CA ASP A 286 -25.77 -12.37 -17.96
C ASP A 286 -25.39 -12.31 -16.50
N LEU A 287 -24.60 -13.26 -15.96
CA LEU A 287 -24.16 -13.26 -14.56
C LEU A 287 -23.22 -12.09 -14.27
N ILE A 288 -22.22 -11.86 -15.09
CA ILE A 288 -21.32 -10.71 -14.92
C ILE A 288 -22.14 -9.41 -15.01
N TRP A 289 -23.01 -9.27 -15.99
CA TRP A 289 -23.92 -8.13 -16.10
C TRP A 289 -24.83 -7.96 -14.89
N LYS A 290 -25.29 -9.04 -14.27
CA LYS A 290 -26.11 -9.01 -13.07
C LYS A 290 -25.31 -8.65 -11.83
N ILE A 291 -24.08 -9.17 -11.69
CA ILE A 291 -23.14 -8.77 -10.64
C ILE A 291 -22.87 -7.27 -10.74
N PHE A 292 -22.57 -6.76 -11.94
CA PHE A 292 -22.36 -5.34 -12.16
C PHE A 292 -23.63 -4.51 -11.92
N ASN A 293 -24.80 -4.99 -12.30
CA ASN A 293 -26.06 -4.32 -11.99
C ASN A 293 -26.29 -4.23 -10.46
N CYS A 294 -26.00 -5.30 -9.71
CA CYS A 294 -26.13 -5.27 -8.25
C CYS A 294 -25.06 -4.35 -7.61
N ILE A 295 -23.84 -4.37 -8.10
CA ILE A 295 -22.78 -3.46 -7.68
C ILE A 295 -23.20 -2.02 -7.95
N TYR A 296 -23.65 -1.71 -9.16
CA TYR A 296 -24.10 -0.38 -9.55
C TYR A 296 -25.31 0.11 -8.73
N PHE A 297 -26.30 -0.75 -8.48
CA PHE A 297 -27.44 -0.40 -7.65
C PHE A 297 -27.08 -0.14 -6.21
N SER A 298 -26.22 -0.96 -5.61
CA SER A 298 -25.77 -0.76 -4.24
C SER A 298 -24.86 0.48 -4.14
N ALA A 299 -23.97 0.71 -5.09
CA ALA A 299 -23.13 1.91 -5.14
C ALA A 299 -23.98 3.19 -5.25
N ARG A 300 -25.00 3.20 -6.10
CA ARG A 300 -25.89 4.36 -6.27
C ARG A 300 -26.81 4.58 -5.05
N GLN A 301 -27.18 3.54 -4.32
CA GLN A 301 -27.87 3.70 -3.05
C GLN A 301 -26.92 4.23 -1.98
N GLU A 302 -25.70 3.69 -1.87
CA GLU A 302 -24.67 4.17 -0.94
C GLU A 302 -24.31 5.63 -1.24
N GLU A 303 -24.14 6.02 -2.51
CA GLU A 303 -23.92 7.41 -2.94
C GLU A 303 -25.10 8.33 -2.57
N LYS A 304 -26.32 7.84 -2.73
CA LYS A 304 -27.51 8.57 -2.33
C LYS A 304 -27.62 8.75 -0.82
N TYR A 305 -27.24 7.71 -0.05
CA TYR A 305 -27.13 7.78 1.41
C TYR A 305 -25.98 8.67 1.85
N ALA A 306 -24.81 8.58 1.22
CA ALA A 306 -23.66 9.44 1.50
C ALA A 306 -23.97 10.91 1.22
N LYS A 307 -24.58 11.24 0.08
CA LYS A 307 -25.02 12.61 -0.23
C LYS A 307 -26.07 13.14 0.76
N LYS A 308 -27.00 12.27 1.20
CA LYS A 308 -28.00 12.63 2.22
C LYS A 308 -27.38 12.84 3.59
N TYR A 309 -26.36 12.06 3.94
CA TYR A 309 -25.58 12.19 5.16
C TYR A 309 -24.74 13.47 5.14
N GLU A 310 -24.05 13.74 4.03
CA GLU A 310 -23.26 14.95 3.81
C GLU A 310 -24.12 16.21 3.87
N GLN A 311 -25.31 16.18 3.27
CA GLN A 311 -26.28 17.30 3.35
C GLN A 311 -26.78 17.50 4.79
N ARG A 312 -27.04 16.43 5.56
CA ARG A 312 -27.40 16.51 6.97
C ARG A 312 -26.26 17.10 7.80
N PHE A 313 -25.04 16.60 7.59
CA PHE A 313 -23.84 17.07 8.29
C PHE A 313 -23.53 18.54 8.00
N LYS A 314 -23.61 18.98 6.73
CA LYS A 314 -23.52 20.40 6.36
C LYS A 314 -24.59 21.26 7.01
N LYS A 315 -25.81 20.72 7.18
CA LYS A 315 -26.92 21.41 7.84
C LYS A 315 -26.75 21.51 9.35
N GLU A 316 -26.16 20.50 9.99
CA GLU A 316 -25.81 20.52 11.41
C GLU A 316 -24.61 21.43 11.70
N LEU A 317 -23.54 21.37 10.90
CA LEU A 317 -22.42 22.31 10.95
C LEU A 317 -22.87 23.77 10.80
N SER A 318 -23.78 24.04 9.85
CA SER A 318 -24.32 25.40 9.67
C SER A 318 -25.18 25.87 10.85
N LYS A 319 -25.85 24.97 11.55
CA LYS A 319 -26.55 25.27 12.81
C LYS A 319 -25.58 25.55 13.94
N GLN A 320 -24.55 24.73 14.11
CA GLN A 320 -23.53 24.92 15.13
C GLN A 320 -22.76 26.22 14.91
N ALA A 321 -22.34 26.52 13.69
CA ALA A 321 -21.69 27.79 13.34
C ALA A 321 -22.57 29.02 13.63
N LYS A 322 -23.89 28.90 13.43
CA LYS A 322 -24.84 30.00 13.81
C LYS A 322 -24.97 30.14 15.30
N ILE A 323 -24.95 29.06 16.09
CA ILE A 323 -24.96 29.07 17.53
C ILE A 323 -23.67 29.70 18.07
N ASP A 324 -22.52 29.28 17.54
CA ASP A 324 -21.21 29.81 17.92
C ASP A 324 -21.08 31.30 17.61
N LEU A 325 -21.62 31.76 16.47
CA LEU A 325 -21.68 33.19 16.09
C LEU A 325 -22.62 34.00 16.98
N ALA A 326 -23.73 33.39 17.43
CA ALA A 326 -24.64 34.02 18.39
C ALA A 326 -24.02 34.16 19.80
N ILE A 327 -23.29 33.13 20.23
CA ILE A 327 -22.54 33.17 21.49
C ILE A 327 -21.42 34.22 21.43
N GLN A 328 -20.68 34.29 20.32
CA GLN A 328 -19.65 35.32 20.12
C GLN A 328 -20.20 36.74 20.14
N LYS A 329 -21.36 36.97 19.52
CA LYS A 329 -22.05 38.25 19.55
C LYS A 329 -22.61 38.61 20.92
N SER A 330 -23.09 37.63 21.69
CA SER A 330 -23.56 37.86 23.05
C SER A 330 -22.41 38.18 24.03
N ASN A 331 -21.23 37.58 23.82
CA ASN A 331 -20.04 37.83 24.60
C ASN A 331 -19.36 39.16 24.26
N SER A 332 -19.49 39.63 23.00
CA SER A 332 -18.95 40.94 22.57
C SER A 332 -19.80 42.15 23.02
N SER A 333 -21.02 41.91 23.47
CA SER A 333 -21.88 42.98 24.02
C SER A 333 -21.70 43.25 25.50
N VAL A 334 -20.76 42.60 26.21
CA VAL A 334 -20.56 42.71 27.66
C VAL A 334 -19.28 43.47 28.00
N PHE A 335 -18.48 43.96 27.06
CA PHE A 335 -17.32 44.80 27.32
C PHE A 335 -17.53 46.24 26.85
N HIS A 336 -18.33 47.02 27.57
CA HIS A 336 -18.14 48.45 27.62
C HIS A 336 -17.11 48.74 28.74
N TRP A 337 -15.92 49.14 28.36
CA TRP A 337 -15.04 49.86 29.25
C TRP A 337 -15.53 51.29 29.26
N GLU A 338 -16.08 51.71 30.38
CA GLU A 338 -16.16 53.12 30.70
C GLU A 338 -14.75 53.57 31.09
N ASP A 339 -14.10 54.29 30.18
CA ASP A 339 -13.02 55.20 30.51
C ASP A 339 -13.66 56.49 31.01
N ASP A 340 -13.66 56.65 32.32
CA ASP A 340 -13.83 57.96 32.96
C ASP A 340 -12.81 58.14 34.13
N LEU A 341 -11.98 59.20 33.89
CA LEU A 341 -11.07 59.91 34.82
C LEU A 341 -9.62 59.49 34.84
#